data_d0636f52ba52e27cc689a9b03e262222
#
_entry.id   d0636f52ba52e27cc689a9b03e262222
#
_cell.length_a   1.000
_cell.length_b   1.000
_cell.length_c   1.000
_cell.angle_alpha   90.00
_cell.angle_beta   90.00
_cell.angle_gamma   90.00
#
_symmetry.space_group_name_H-M   'P 1'
#
loop_
_entity.id
_entity.type
_entity.pdbx_description
1 polymer ?
#
loop_
_entity_poly.entity_id
_entity_poly.type
_entity_poly.pdbx_seq_one_letter_code
_entity_poly.pdbx_strand_id
1 'polypeptide(L)'
;MSEPSAAAPPAAHPVAATFDLLGDRLTLTILRHAFVDRTRRFNQWIERTGAAPAVLTARLGSLVDAGVFVRVPQPGAPDRFDYLLTDLGLATWEILVSVWGWQREWTAAGALHPELVHDECGHRGPPALLCRGCGHPVTARDTEVTLGDDALWRFTAGGRRRGRAPIPARPDMRFDEVMVAIGDRWSATVTGLALAGMRRFGDFRAAMNMSPTTLTERLARLCAAQILYRSGDGAGREYRLTPRGRALFPVFAFLLAWSESAHPGAADPGLRIRHRACGAQLRPALRCRGCDATLARTDVRFEPLPWPGLDPFA
;
A
#
# COMPACT_ATOMS: atom_id res chain seq x y z
N MET A 1 17.70 -46.55 6.87
CA MET A 1 16.80 -45.83 5.98
C MET A 1 16.48 -44.53 6.69
N SER A 2 17.21 -43.46 6.32
CA SER A 2 16.99 -42.12 6.92
C SER A 2 15.87 -41.45 6.12
N GLU A 3 14.80 -41.03 6.79
CA GLU A 3 13.73 -40.23 6.21
C GLU A 3 14.28 -38.93 5.64
N PRO A 4 13.85 -38.48 4.46
CA PRO A 4 14.24 -37.17 3.95
C PRO A 4 13.60 -36.09 4.84
N SER A 5 14.45 -35.29 5.48
CA SER A 5 14.08 -34.07 6.20
C SER A 5 13.17 -33.21 5.32
N ALA A 6 11.94 -32.98 5.77
CA ALA A 6 11.02 -32.08 5.09
C ALA A 6 11.67 -30.72 4.99
N ALA A 7 11.99 -30.28 3.76
CA ALA A 7 12.53 -28.97 3.50
C ALA A 7 11.57 -27.90 4.08
N ALA A 8 12.10 -26.98 4.87
CA ALA A 8 11.33 -25.84 5.39
C ALA A 8 10.62 -25.13 4.23
N PRO A 9 9.36 -24.71 4.39
CA PRO A 9 8.64 -24.01 3.35
C PRO A 9 9.45 -22.79 2.91
N PRO A 10 9.55 -22.51 1.60
CA PRO A 10 10.33 -21.39 1.11
C PRO A 10 9.84 -20.10 1.79
N ALA A 11 10.78 -19.28 2.24
CA ALA A 11 10.49 -18.01 2.88
C ALA A 11 9.56 -17.17 1.98
N ALA A 12 8.53 -16.57 2.57
CA ALA A 12 7.59 -15.75 1.81
C ALA A 12 8.33 -14.63 1.08
N HIS A 13 7.93 -14.38 -0.17
CA HIS A 13 8.52 -13.30 -0.95
C HIS A 13 8.31 -11.94 -0.25
N PRO A 14 9.35 -11.11 -0.02
CA PRO A 14 9.26 -9.88 0.78
C PRO A 14 8.14 -8.94 0.35
N VAL A 15 8.01 -8.71 -0.96
CA VAL A 15 6.94 -7.86 -1.52
C VAL A 15 5.57 -8.49 -1.31
N ALA A 16 5.43 -9.82 -1.41
CA ALA A 16 4.17 -10.51 -1.14
C ALA A 16 3.78 -10.36 0.34
N ALA A 17 4.73 -10.53 1.27
CA ALA A 17 4.51 -10.33 2.70
C ALA A 17 4.07 -8.88 3.00
N THR A 18 4.67 -7.91 2.33
CA THR A 18 4.30 -6.49 2.43
C THR A 18 2.85 -6.26 1.98
N PHE A 19 2.44 -6.80 0.83
CA PHE A 19 1.04 -6.68 0.39
C PHE A 19 0.06 -7.47 1.27
N ASP A 20 0.46 -8.62 1.81
CA ASP A 20 -0.36 -9.37 2.76
C ASP A 20 -0.58 -8.60 4.08
N LEU A 21 0.38 -7.78 4.48
CA LEU A 21 0.31 -6.96 5.69
C LEU A 21 -0.38 -5.61 5.43
N LEU A 22 0.13 -4.82 4.48
CA LEU A 22 -0.29 -3.42 4.24
C LEU A 22 -1.42 -3.31 3.21
N GLY A 23 -1.66 -4.34 2.39
CA GLY A 23 -2.81 -4.42 1.49
C GLY A 23 -4.12 -4.83 2.18
N ASP A 24 -4.22 -4.66 3.48
CA ASP A 24 -5.40 -4.97 4.28
C ASP A 24 -6.04 -3.68 4.81
N ARG A 25 -7.35 -3.57 4.62
CA ARG A 25 -8.11 -2.38 5.01
C ARG A 25 -7.99 -2.06 6.49
N LEU A 26 -8.13 -3.08 7.36
CA LEU A 26 -8.04 -2.87 8.80
C LEU A 26 -6.64 -2.40 9.20
N THR A 27 -5.60 -2.95 8.56
CA THR A 27 -4.22 -2.49 8.78
C THR A 27 -4.06 -1.01 8.43
N LEU A 28 -4.53 -0.58 7.26
CA LEU A 28 -4.44 0.84 6.87
C LEU A 28 -5.26 1.73 7.81
N THR A 29 -6.43 1.27 8.27
CA THR A 29 -7.24 1.99 9.26
C THR A 29 -6.52 2.12 10.61
N ILE A 30 -5.91 1.04 11.11
CA ILE A 30 -5.11 1.05 12.34
C ILE A 30 -3.95 2.05 12.21
N LEU A 31 -3.17 1.95 11.13
CA LEU A 31 -2.03 2.85 10.89
C LEU A 31 -2.49 4.31 10.81
N ARG A 32 -3.58 4.59 10.08
CA ARG A 32 -4.13 5.93 10.01
C ARG A 32 -4.47 6.49 11.40
N HIS A 33 -5.17 5.72 12.24
CA HIS A 33 -5.50 6.15 13.59
C HIS A 33 -4.26 6.30 14.49
N ALA A 34 -3.23 5.46 14.28
CA ALA A 34 -1.96 5.63 14.98
C ALA A 34 -1.28 6.96 14.64
N PHE A 35 -1.32 7.38 13.36
CA PHE A 35 -0.70 8.64 12.91
C PHE A 35 -1.53 9.88 13.24
N VAL A 36 -2.82 9.86 12.90
CA VAL A 36 -3.68 11.05 12.98
C VAL A 36 -4.18 11.26 14.41
N ASP A 37 -4.68 10.21 15.04
CA ASP A 37 -5.33 10.30 16.34
C ASP A 37 -4.41 9.89 17.49
N ARG A 38 -3.17 9.51 17.19
CA ARG A 38 -2.19 9.01 18.17
C ARG A 38 -2.74 7.85 19.01
N THR A 39 -3.58 7.01 18.41
CA THR A 39 -4.19 5.87 19.06
C THR A 39 -3.13 4.87 19.48
N ARG A 40 -3.14 4.41 20.73
CA ARG A 40 -2.15 3.51 21.29
C ARG A 40 -2.75 2.33 22.04
N ARG A 41 -3.96 2.49 22.61
CA ARG A 41 -4.58 1.51 23.50
C ARG A 41 -5.56 0.63 22.76
N PHE A 42 -5.63 -0.64 23.15
CA PHE A 42 -6.49 -1.64 22.50
C PHE A 42 -7.96 -1.20 22.42
N ASN A 43 -8.52 -0.69 23.54
CA ASN A 43 -9.92 -0.26 23.59
C ASN A 43 -10.18 0.91 22.64
N GLN A 44 -9.23 1.85 22.52
CA GLN A 44 -9.36 2.97 21.58
C GLN A 44 -9.44 2.47 20.12
N TRP A 45 -8.69 1.43 19.76
CA TRP A 45 -8.80 0.85 18.42
C TRP A 45 -10.12 0.12 18.21
N ILE A 46 -10.66 -0.58 19.24
CA ILE A 46 -11.99 -1.18 19.15
C ILE A 46 -13.03 -0.11 18.81
N GLU A 47 -13.03 0.99 19.56
CA GLU A 47 -13.96 2.11 19.36
C GLU A 47 -13.84 2.75 17.96
N ARG A 48 -12.60 2.98 17.52
CA ARG A 48 -12.32 3.69 16.27
C ARG A 48 -12.49 2.81 15.01
N THR A 49 -12.12 1.54 15.09
CA THR A 49 -12.18 0.64 13.93
C THR A 49 -13.48 -0.12 13.82
N GLY A 50 -14.21 -0.29 14.93
CA GLY A 50 -15.39 -1.17 15.00
C GLY A 50 -15.06 -2.65 14.77
N ALA A 51 -13.78 -3.03 14.78
CA ALA A 51 -13.37 -4.40 14.53
C ALA A 51 -13.69 -5.30 15.73
N ALA A 52 -14.08 -6.56 15.46
CA ALA A 52 -14.24 -7.54 16.52
C ALA A 52 -12.92 -7.74 17.28
N PRO A 53 -12.94 -7.89 18.64
CA PRO A 53 -11.73 -7.98 19.46
C PRO A 53 -10.72 -9.02 18.97
N ALA A 54 -11.17 -10.22 18.60
CA ALA A 54 -10.31 -11.29 18.11
C ALA A 54 -9.61 -10.92 16.78
N VAL A 55 -10.31 -10.23 15.87
CA VAL A 55 -9.76 -9.77 14.59
C VAL A 55 -8.72 -8.69 14.83
N LEU A 56 -9.02 -7.73 15.72
CA LEU A 56 -8.08 -6.66 16.06
C LEU A 56 -6.83 -7.22 16.75
N THR A 57 -6.99 -8.15 17.71
CA THR A 57 -5.86 -8.81 18.39
C THR A 57 -4.94 -9.50 17.39
N ALA A 58 -5.51 -10.29 16.48
CA ALA A 58 -4.72 -10.97 15.44
C ALA A 58 -4.00 -9.98 14.52
N ARG A 59 -4.64 -8.85 14.18
CA ARG A 59 -4.06 -7.83 13.30
C ARG A 59 -2.95 -7.06 13.99
N LEU A 60 -3.17 -6.59 15.23
CA LEU A 60 -2.14 -5.92 16.02
C LEU A 60 -0.95 -6.86 16.29
N GLY A 61 -1.21 -8.15 16.58
CA GLY A 61 -0.18 -9.18 16.70
C GLY A 61 0.67 -9.27 15.43
N SER A 62 0.04 -9.39 14.25
CA SER A 62 0.75 -9.43 12.97
C SER A 62 1.59 -8.18 12.71
N LEU A 63 1.14 -7.01 13.16
CA LEU A 63 1.88 -5.75 13.02
C LEU A 63 3.06 -5.66 13.99
N VAL A 64 2.94 -6.24 15.18
CA VAL A 64 4.05 -6.37 16.14
C VAL A 64 5.10 -7.36 15.61
N ASP A 65 4.66 -8.53 15.14
CA ASP A 65 5.53 -9.57 14.57
C ASP A 65 6.32 -9.05 13.36
N ALA A 66 5.71 -8.17 12.56
CA ALA A 66 6.36 -7.49 11.43
C ALA A 66 7.23 -6.28 11.82
N GLY A 67 7.35 -5.98 13.11
CA GLY A 67 8.15 -4.85 13.60
C GLY A 67 7.56 -3.48 13.32
N VAL A 68 6.29 -3.38 12.93
CA VAL A 68 5.60 -2.10 12.67
C VAL A 68 5.20 -1.42 13.98
N PHE A 69 4.74 -2.23 14.96
CA PHE A 69 4.49 -1.77 16.31
C PHE A 69 5.40 -2.47 17.31
N VAL A 70 5.63 -1.80 18.44
CA VAL A 70 6.17 -2.38 19.66
C VAL A 70 5.14 -2.28 20.78
N ARG A 71 5.05 -3.32 21.61
CA ARG A 71 4.19 -3.35 22.81
C ARG A 71 4.96 -2.84 24.00
N VAL A 72 4.44 -1.83 24.67
CA VAL A 72 5.03 -1.26 25.89
C VAL A 72 4.04 -1.41 27.03
N PRO A 73 4.42 -2.04 28.17
CA PRO A 73 3.55 -2.15 29.33
C PRO A 73 3.13 -0.76 29.82
N GLN A 74 1.86 -0.63 30.25
CA GLN A 74 1.38 0.62 30.80
C GLN A 74 1.88 0.80 32.26
N PRO A 75 2.25 2.02 32.66
CA PRO A 75 2.62 2.28 34.05
C PRO A 75 1.50 1.86 35.03
N GLY A 76 1.85 1.03 36.02
CA GLY A 76 0.90 0.53 37.02
C GLY A 76 -0.07 -0.57 36.54
N ALA A 77 0.03 -1.03 35.30
CA ALA A 77 -0.82 -2.09 34.74
C ALA A 77 -0.01 -2.99 33.78
N PRO A 78 0.83 -3.89 34.28
CA PRO A 78 1.80 -4.68 33.50
C PRO A 78 1.12 -5.59 32.45
N ASP A 79 -0.13 -5.98 32.67
CA ASP A 79 -0.92 -6.79 31.72
C ASP A 79 -1.60 -5.95 30.61
N ARG A 80 -1.50 -4.63 30.69
CA ARG A 80 -2.02 -3.71 29.68
C ARG A 80 -0.87 -3.12 28.89
N PHE A 81 -1.05 -2.99 27.59
CA PHE A 81 -0.01 -2.53 26.69
C PHE A 81 -0.48 -1.33 25.87
N ASP A 82 0.44 -0.40 25.65
CA ASP A 82 0.38 0.57 24.57
C ASP A 82 1.11 -0.01 23.34
N TYR A 83 0.56 0.23 22.17
CA TYR A 83 1.16 -0.11 20.88
C TYR A 83 1.74 1.16 20.28
N LEU A 84 3.05 1.21 20.14
CA LEU A 84 3.76 2.37 19.61
C LEU A 84 4.38 2.03 18.25
N LEU A 85 4.31 2.97 17.30
CA LEU A 85 4.99 2.81 16.02
C LEU A 85 6.51 2.79 16.23
N THR A 86 7.17 1.81 15.62
CA THR A 86 8.62 1.77 15.47
C THR A 86 9.07 2.68 14.33
N ASP A 87 10.39 2.81 14.09
CA ASP A 87 10.89 3.53 12.91
C ASP A 87 10.37 2.91 11.60
N LEU A 88 10.29 1.57 11.53
CA LEU A 88 9.67 0.87 10.40
C LEU A 88 8.18 1.17 10.28
N GLY A 89 7.47 1.24 11.42
CA GLY A 89 6.07 1.66 11.46
C GLY A 89 5.90 3.11 11.03
N LEU A 90 6.76 4.01 11.49
CA LEU A 90 6.75 5.42 11.09
C LEU A 90 7.00 5.60 9.59
N ALA A 91 7.81 4.75 8.95
CA ALA A 91 8.04 4.78 7.49
C ALA A 91 6.79 4.44 6.66
N THR A 92 5.71 3.91 7.28
CA THR A 92 4.45 3.66 6.54
C THR A 92 3.66 4.95 6.24
N TRP A 93 4.04 6.10 6.82
CA TRP A 93 3.32 7.36 6.61
C TRP A 93 3.30 7.80 5.14
N GLU A 94 4.40 7.59 4.40
CA GLU A 94 4.50 7.94 2.98
C GLU A 94 3.53 7.11 2.13
N ILE A 95 3.30 5.84 2.50
CA ILE A 95 2.29 4.98 1.88
C ILE A 95 0.90 5.54 2.15
N LEU A 96 0.59 5.88 3.41
CA LEU A 96 -0.72 6.41 3.79
C LEU A 96 -1.02 7.75 3.13
N VAL A 97 -0.04 8.65 3.07
CA VAL A 97 -0.17 9.95 2.38
C VAL A 97 -0.37 9.75 0.87
N SER A 98 0.31 8.78 0.26
CA SER A 98 0.13 8.47 -1.17
C SER A 98 -1.26 7.87 -1.44
N VAL A 99 -1.76 6.99 -0.55
CA VAL A 99 -3.13 6.45 -0.62
C VAL A 99 -4.15 7.57 -0.44
N TRP A 100 -3.98 8.42 0.58
CA TRP A 100 -4.84 9.58 0.82
C TRP A 100 -4.85 10.53 -0.38
N GLY A 101 -3.67 10.86 -0.95
CA GLY A 101 -3.56 11.74 -2.11
C GLY A 101 -4.27 11.20 -3.33
N TRP A 102 -4.11 9.89 -3.59
CA TRP A 102 -4.83 9.24 -4.67
C TRP A 102 -6.35 9.28 -4.46
N GLN A 103 -6.84 8.99 -3.25
CA GLN A 103 -8.27 9.04 -2.95
C GLN A 103 -8.80 10.47 -3.09
N ARG A 104 -8.06 11.46 -2.61
CA ARG A 104 -8.42 12.87 -2.70
C ARG A 104 -8.63 13.34 -4.15
N GLU A 105 -7.76 12.90 -5.06
CA GLU A 105 -7.80 13.33 -6.46
C GLU A 105 -8.76 12.49 -7.32
N TRP A 106 -8.98 11.21 -6.99
CA TRP A 106 -9.58 10.25 -7.91
C TRP A 106 -10.86 9.57 -7.42
N THR A 107 -11.36 9.90 -6.23
CA THR A 107 -12.61 9.32 -5.73
C THR A 107 -13.69 10.37 -5.56
N ALA A 108 -14.96 9.94 -5.63
CA ALA A 108 -16.09 10.84 -5.40
C ALA A 108 -16.10 11.41 -3.96
N ALA A 109 -15.61 10.62 -3.00
CA ALA A 109 -15.47 11.03 -1.60
C ALA A 109 -14.20 11.85 -1.34
N GLY A 110 -13.38 12.12 -2.36
CA GLY A 110 -12.10 12.83 -2.21
C GLY A 110 -12.23 14.17 -1.51
N ALA A 111 -13.29 14.93 -1.81
CA ALA A 111 -13.56 16.22 -1.17
C ALA A 111 -13.86 16.11 0.34
N LEU A 112 -14.20 14.94 0.86
CA LEU A 112 -14.50 14.70 2.28
C LEU A 112 -13.24 14.35 3.09
N HIS A 113 -12.09 14.17 2.45
CA HIS A 113 -10.83 13.92 3.15
C HIS A 113 -10.25 15.24 3.70
N PRO A 114 -9.64 15.22 4.90
CA PRO A 114 -8.96 16.39 5.45
C PRO A 114 -7.85 16.88 4.52
N GLU A 115 -7.54 18.16 4.57
CA GLU A 115 -6.46 18.76 3.80
C GLU A 115 -5.09 18.43 4.41
N LEU A 116 -4.13 18.05 3.60
CA LEU A 116 -2.72 18.02 3.98
C LEU A 116 -2.13 19.41 3.77
N VAL A 117 -1.54 19.96 4.80
CA VAL A 117 -0.94 21.29 4.78
C VAL A 117 0.56 21.15 5.08
N HIS A 118 1.39 21.74 4.25
CA HIS A 118 2.83 21.86 4.51
C HIS A 118 3.06 23.08 5.43
N ASP A 119 3.65 22.87 6.60
CA ASP A 119 3.73 23.88 7.64
C ASP A 119 4.57 25.10 7.24
N GLU A 120 5.65 24.89 6.47
CA GLU A 120 6.58 25.94 6.08
C GLU A 120 5.96 26.93 5.06
N CYS A 121 5.30 26.42 4.00
CA CYS A 121 4.80 27.26 2.92
C CYS A 121 3.27 27.41 2.88
N GLY A 122 2.55 26.71 3.74
CA GLY A 122 1.09 26.71 3.79
C GLY A 122 0.40 26.04 2.58
N HIS A 123 1.16 25.40 1.68
CA HIS A 123 0.56 24.69 0.54
C HIS A 123 -0.37 23.59 0.98
N ARG A 124 -1.55 23.52 0.34
CA ARG A 124 -2.62 22.54 0.62
C ARG A 124 -2.78 21.57 -0.52
N GLY A 125 -2.89 20.28 -0.20
CA GLY A 125 -3.21 19.24 -1.18
C GLY A 125 -2.17 18.11 -1.26
N PRO A 126 -2.38 17.16 -2.19
CA PRO A 126 -1.53 16.00 -2.34
C PRO A 126 -0.10 16.36 -2.77
N PRO A 127 0.91 15.77 -2.13
CA PRO A 127 2.29 15.94 -2.55
C PRO A 127 2.57 15.22 -3.87
N ALA A 128 3.67 15.57 -4.51
CA ALA A 128 4.20 14.86 -5.66
C ALA A 128 5.27 13.84 -5.23
N LEU A 129 5.52 12.84 -6.08
CA LEU A 129 6.62 11.90 -5.92
C LEU A 129 7.90 12.50 -6.52
N LEU A 130 9.02 12.38 -5.81
CA LEU A 130 10.35 12.65 -6.34
C LEU A 130 11.30 11.46 -6.13
N CYS A 131 12.41 11.45 -6.85
CA CYS A 131 13.54 10.58 -6.58
C CYS A 131 14.50 11.26 -5.60
N ARG A 132 14.65 10.73 -4.40
CA ARG A 132 15.59 11.27 -3.37
C ARG A 132 17.04 11.29 -3.86
N GLY A 133 17.40 10.42 -4.83
CA GLY A 133 18.77 10.35 -5.35
C GLY A 133 19.16 11.51 -6.26
N CYS A 134 18.22 12.09 -7.01
CA CYS A 134 18.51 13.17 -7.96
C CYS A 134 17.60 14.40 -7.84
N GLY A 135 16.60 14.37 -6.92
CA GLY A 135 15.69 15.48 -6.67
C GLY A 135 14.60 15.69 -7.73
N HIS A 136 14.61 14.97 -8.85
CA HIS A 136 13.62 15.17 -9.92
C HIS A 136 12.27 14.55 -9.59
N PRO A 137 11.16 15.16 -10.04
CA PRO A 137 9.83 14.55 -10.00
C PRO A 137 9.79 13.22 -10.74
N VAL A 138 8.97 12.28 -10.27
CA VAL A 138 8.88 10.93 -10.85
C VAL A 138 7.43 10.54 -11.08
N THR A 139 7.16 10.02 -12.26
CA THR A 139 5.93 9.33 -12.62
C THR A 139 6.24 7.90 -13.07
N ALA A 140 5.24 7.06 -13.28
CA ALA A 140 5.46 5.72 -13.82
C ALA A 140 6.18 5.71 -15.18
N ARG A 141 6.07 6.79 -15.97
CA ARG A 141 6.71 6.92 -17.29
C ARG A 141 8.21 7.21 -17.19
N ASP A 142 8.64 7.80 -16.08
CA ASP A 142 10.03 8.18 -15.83
C ASP A 142 10.83 7.01 -15.24
N THR A 143 10.22 5.83 -15.17
CA THR A 143 10.82 4.65 -14.55
C THR A 143 10.90 3.48 -15.52
N GLU A 144 11.79 2.58 -15.19
CA GLU A 144 11.95 1.28 -15.79
C GLU A 144 11.85 0.22 -14.69
N VAL A 145 11.01 -0.78 -14.90
CA VAL A 145 10.84 -1.87 -13.95
C VAL A 145 11.55 -3.10 -14.51
N THR A 146 12.47 -3.64 -13.73
CA THR A 146 13.13 -4.90 -14.03
C THR A 146 12.51 -6.00 -13.17
N LEU A 147 12.12 -7.10 -13.82
CA LEU A 147 11.60 -8.29 -13.18
C LEU A 147 12.60 -9.41 -13.40
N GLY A 148 13.12 -10.01 -12.33
CA GLY A 148 13.92 -11.23 -12.40
C GLY A 148 13.04 -12.43 -12.79
N ASP A 149 13.63 -13.44 -13.41
CA ASP A 149 12.91 -14.60 -13.98
C ASP A 149 12.03 -15.34 -12.99
N ASP A 150 12.42 -15.40 -11.71
CA ASP A 150 11.68 -16.07 -10.64
C ASP A 150 10.85 -15.14 -9.75
N ALA A 151 10.95 -13.82 -9.93
CA ALA A 151 10.40 -12.85 -8.97
C ALA A 151 8.89 -12.99 -8.82
N LEU A 152 8.18 -13.10 -9.94
CA LEU A 152 6.71 -13.17 -9.95
C LEU A 152 6.18 -14.54 -9.52
N TRP A 153 6.89 -15.61 -9.83
CA TRP A 153 6.56 -16.96 -9.39
C TRP A 153 6.60 -17.02 -7.85
N ARG A 154 7.69 -16.55 -7.25
CA ARG A 154 7.84 -16.49 -5.79
C ARG A 154 6.80 -15.60 -5.13
N PHE A 155 6.40 -14.51 -5.80
CA PHE A 155 5.35 -13.61 -5.33
C PHE A 155 3.98 -14.29 -5.27
N THR A 156 3.66 -15.16 -6.22
CA THR A 156 2.36 -15.84 -6.31
C THR A 156 2.34 -17.19 -5.60
N ALA A 157 3.48 -17.86 -5.42
CA ALA A 157 3.60 -19.11 -4.70
C ALA A 157 3.53 -18.88 -3.19
N GLY A 158 2.72 -19.63 -2.49
CA GLY A 158 2.77 -19.71 -1.01
C GLY A 158 1.78 -18.84 -0.23
N GLY A 159 0.84 -18.16 -0.86
CA GLY A 159 -0.18 -17.40 -0.11
C GLY A 159 -1.40 -18.23 0.27
N ARG A 160 -1.60 -18.46 1.56
CA ARG A 160 -2.89 -18.88 2.08
C ARG A 160 -3.96 -17.85 1.70
N ARG A 161 -5.10 -18.32 1.17
CA ARG A 161 -6.33 -17.51 1.14
C ARG A 161 -6.66 -17.14 2.59
N ARG A 162 -6.28 -15.94 3.03
CA ARG A 162 -6.90 -15.38 4.22
C ARG A 162 -8.34 -15.09 3.85
N GLY A 163 -9.27 -15.69 4.60
CA GLY A 163 -10.67 -15.34 4.49
C GLY A 163 -10.79 -13.82 4.61
N ARG A 164 -11.60 -13.22 3.76
CA ARG A 164 -11.90 -11.78 3.81
C ARG A 164 -12.46 -11.52 5.20
N ALA A 165 -11.73 -10.76 6.02
CA ALA A 165 -12.24 -10.39 7.34
C ALA A 165 -13.63 -9.75 7.16
N PRO A 166 -14.62 -10.07 8.02
CA PRO A 166 -15.92 -9.43 7.96
C PRO A 166 -15.72 -7.91 7.91
N ILE A 167 -16.39 -7.25 6.97
CA ILE A 167 -16.37 -5.80 6.88
C ILE A 167 -16.99 -5.27 8.17
N PRO A 168 -16.31 -4.40 8.94
CA PRO A 168 -16.89 -3.79 10.14
C PRO A 168 -18.25 -3.15 9.82
N ALA A 169 -19.16 -3.18 10.78
CA ALA A 169 -20.53 -2.64 10.64
C ALA A 169 -20.56 -1.12 10.29
N ARG A 170 -19.48 -0.41 10.52
CA ARG A 170 -19.24 0.95 9.97
C ARG A 170 -18.13 0.85 8.93
N PRO A 171 -18.47 0.83 7.63
CA PRO A 171 -17.48 0.83 6.58
C PRO A 171 -16.67 2.14 6.66
N ASP A 172 -15.38 2.03 6.93
CA ASP A 172 -14.47 3.15 6.68
C ASP A 172 -14.32 3.28 5.17
N MET A 173 -15.23 4.03 4.56
CA MET A 173 -15.31 4.24 3.10
C MET A 173 -14.02 4.84 2.52
N ARG A 174 -13.09 5.27 3.38
CA ARG A 174 -11.86 5.98 2.97
C ARG A 174 -10.84 5.11 2.26
N PHE A 175 -10.94 3.77 2.34
CA PHE A 175 -10.00 2.87 1.66
C PHE A 175 -10.67 1.96 0.62
N ASP A 176 -11.98 1.96 0.49
CA ASP A 176 -12.69 0.99 -0.35
C ASP A 176 -12.23 0.99 -1.80
N GLU A 177 -12.06 2.16 -2.39
CA GLU A 177 -11.72 2.27 -3.80
C GLU A 177 -10.27 1.87 -4.08
N VAL A 178 -9.32 2.24 -3.21
CA VAL A 178 -7.92 1.82 -3.38
C VAL A 178 -7.74 0.32 -3.13
N MET A 179 -8.58 -0.27 -2.26
CA MET A 179 -8.55 -1.71 -1.98
C MET A 179 -8.85 -2.58 -3.20
N VAL A 180 -9.50 -2.06 -4.23
CA VAL A 180 -9.67 -2.78 -5.49
C VAL A 180 -8.32 -3.06 -6.17
N ALA A 181 -7.38 -2.14 -6.03
CA ALA A 181 -6.05 -2.23 -6.64
C ALA A 181 -5.00 -2.90 -5.74
N ILE A 182 -5.08 -2.71 -4.40
CA ILE A 182 -4.04 -3.18 -3.46
C ILE A 182 -4.56 -4.17 -2.40
N GLY A 183 -5.87 -4.35 -2.26
CA GLY A 183 -6.50 -5.10 -1.17
C GLY A 183 -6.38 -6.63 -1.26
N ASP A 184 -5.82 -7.15 -2.31
CA ASP A 184 -5.38 -8.54 -2.43
C ASP A 184 -4.15 -8.63 -3.33
N ARG A 185 -3.27 -9.60 -3.05
CA ARG A 185 -2.00 -9.75 -3.77
C ARG A 185 -2.18 -9.89 -5.29
N TRP A 186 -3.24 -10.53 -5.76
CA TRP A 186 -3.47 -10.76 -7.19
C TRP A 186 -3.81 -9.46 -7.92
N SER A 187 -4.74 -8.67 -7.36
CA SER A 187 -5.07 -7.33 -7.89
C SER A 187 -3.86 -6.42 -7.83
N ALA A 188 -3.10 -6.45 -6.72
CA ALA A 188 -1.87 -5.68 -6.56
C ALA A 188 -0.81 -6.09 -7.60
N THR A 189 -0.63 -7.39 -7.85
CA THR A 189 0.31 -7.87 -8.88
C THR A 189 -0.11 -7.41 -10.26
N VAL A 190 -1.38 -7.59 -10.66
CA VAL A 190 -1.88 -7.13 -11.97
C VAL A 190 -1.66 -5.61 -12.12
N THR A 191 -1.98 -4.82 -11.10
CA THR A 191 -1.79 -3.36 -11.13
C THR A 191 -0.31 -2.99 -11.23
N GLY A 192 0.56 -3.63 -10.44
CA GLY A 192 2.01 -3.43 -10.48
C GLY A 192 2.61 -3.79 -11.84
N LEU A 193 2.22 -4.93 -12.43
CA LEU A 193 2.65 -5.34 -13.76
C LEU A 193 2.16 -4.39 -14.86
N ALA A 194 0.94 -3.88 -14.74
CA ALA A 194 0.43 -2.85 -15.65
C ALA A 194 1.22 -1.53 -15.52
N LEU A 195 1.62 -1.14 -14.30
CA LEU A 195 2.52 0.00 -14.06
C LEU A 195 3.91 -0.25 -14.65
N ALA A 196 4.39 -1.50 -14.64
CA ALA A 196 5.62 -1.93 -15.30
C ALA A 196 5.53 -1.99 -16.83
N GLY A 197 4.34 -1.75 -17.41
CA GLY A 197 4.12 -1.68 -18.85
C GLY A 197 3.51 -2.93 -19.48
N MET A 198 3.17 -3.94 -18.71
CA MET A 198 2.47 -5.13 -19.21
C MET A 198 1.05 -4.80 -19.66
N ARG A 199 0.60 -5.37 -20.80
CA ARG A 199 -0.68 -5.00 -21.40
C ARG A 199 -1.52 -6.16 -21.89
N ARG A 200 -0.90 -7.27 -22.31
CA ARG A 200 -1.62 -8.39 -22.94
C ARG A 200 -2.04 -9.43 -21.92
N PHE A 201 -3.22 -10.00 -22.11
CA PHE A 201 -3.72 -11.08 -21.24
C PHE A 201 -2.74 -12.24 -21.12
N GLY A 202 -2.15 -12.65 -22.25
CA GLY A 202 -1.17 -13.74 -22.29
C GLY A 202 0.06 -13.47 -21.43
N ASP A 203 0.57 -12.23 -21.47
CA ASP A 203 1.75 -11.81 -20.69
C ASP A 203 1.46 -11.84 -19.19
N PHE A 204 0.31 -11.28 -18.75
CA PHE A 204 -0.13 -11.37 -17.35
C PHE A 204 -0.28 -12.81 -16.89
N ARG A 205 -0.91 -13.67 -17.73
CA ARG A 205 -1.09 -15.08 -17.41
C ARG A 205 0.24 -15.81 -17.26
N ALA A 206 1.16 -15.61 -18.19
CA ALA A 206 2.48 -16.23 -18.14
C ALA A 206 3.28 -15.78 -16.91
N ALA A 207 3.28 -14.45 -16.63
CA ALA A 207 4.02 -13.88 -15.51
C ALA A 207 3.49 -14.33 -14.13
N MET A 208 2.18 -14.55 -14.02
CA MET A 208 1.53 -14.83 -12.72
C MET A 208 1.22 -16.31 -12.48
N ASN A 209 1.41 -17.17 -13.48
CA ASN A 209 1.00 -18.58 -13.44
C ASN A 209 -0.43 -18.77 -12.87
N MET A 210 -1.36 -17.92 -13.30
CA MET A 210 -2.71 -17.85 -12.79
C MET A 210 -3.71 -18.52 -13.73
N SER A 211 -4.80 -19.07 -13.16
CA SER A 211 -5.88 -19.60 -13.98
C SER A 211 -6.52 -18.48 -14.85
N PRO A 212 -6.90 -18.78 -16.11
CA PRO A 212 -7.55 -17.80 -16.99
C PRO A 212 -8.78 -17.14 -16.35
N THR A 213 -9.59 -17.93 -15.65
CA THR A 213 -10.82 -17.46 -14.96
C THR A 213 -10.49 -16.41 -13.90
N THR A 214 -9.55 -16.73 -12.99
CA THR A 214 -9.15 -15.79 -11.93
C THR A 214 -8.56 -14.51 -12.50
N LEU A 215 -7.72 -14.59 -13.54
CA LEU A 215 -7.15 -13.42 -14.19
C LEU A 215 -8.24 -12.56 -14.85
N THR A 216 -9.19 -13.19 -15.56
CA THR A 216 -10.32 -12.50 -16.18
C THR A 216 -11.15 -11.73 -15.15
N GLU A 217 -11.46 -12.35 -14.01
CA GLU A 217 -12.18 -11.70 -12.91
C GLU A 217 -11.42 -10.49 -12.36
N ARG A 218 -10.10 -10.61 -12.14
CA ARG A 218 -9.27 -9.51 -11.63
C ARG A 218 -9.19 -8.34 -12.61
N LEU A 219 -8.94 -8.63 -13.88
CA LEU A 219 -8.92 -7.61 -14.93
C LEU A 219 -10.29 -6.92 -15.08
N ALA A 220 -11.39 -7.68 -15.03
CA ALA A 220 -12.74 -7.11 -15.08
C ALA A 220 -13.01 -6.17 -13.89
N ARG A 221 -12.62 -6.56 -12.66
CA ARG A 221 -12.76 -5.71 -11.46
C ARG A 221 -11.94 -4.43 -11.56
N LEU A 222 -10.70 -4.51 -12.04
CA LEU A 222 -9.85 -3.34 -12.24
C LEU A 222 -10.38 -2.41 -13.35
N CYS A 223 -11.01 -2.97 -14.40
CA CYS A 223 -11.69 -2.17 -15.42
C CYS A 223 -12.95 -1.49 -14.85
N ALA A 224 -13.78 -2.20 -14.09
CA ALA A 224 -14.96 -1.64 -13.44
C ALA A 224 -14.61 -0.50 -12.46
N ALA A 225 -13.46 -0.61 -11.77
CA ALA A 225 -12.92 0.43 -10.89
C ALA A 225 -12.19 1.55 -11.66
N GLN A 226 -12.20 1.54 -12.97
CA GLN A 226 -11.51 2.52 -13.83
C GLN A 226 -9.99 2.63 -13.56
N ILE A 227 -9.37 1.57 -13.06
CA ILE A 227 -7.91 1.46 -12.94
C ILE A 227 -7.31 1.07 -14.28
N LEU A 228 -7.94 0.10 -14.96
CA LEU A 228 -7.59 -0.32 -16.31
C LEU A 228 -8.74 0.00 -17.28
N TYR A 229 -8.43 0.00 -18.56
CA TYR A 229 -9.41 -0.04 -19.63
C TYR A 229 -8.95 -1.01 -20.73
N ARG A 230 -9.90 -1.54 -21.47
CA ARG A 230 -9.64 -2.40 -22.63
C ARG A 230 -9.43 -1.55 -23.86
N SER A 231 -8.41 -1.85 -24.64
CA SER A 231 -8.09 -1.19 -25.91
C SER A 231 -7.90 -2.26 -26.99
N GLY A 232 -8.41 -2.03 -28.19
CA GLY A 232 -8.35 -2.98 -29.29
C GLY A 232 -9.39 -4.10 -29.22
N ASP A 233 -9.52 -4.85 -30.32
CA ASP A 233 -10.47 -5.95 -30.48
C ASP A 233 -9.77 -7.28 -30.73
N GLY A 234 -10.49 -8.39 -30.45
CA GLY A 234 -10.00 -9.74 -30.74
C GLY A 234 -8.65 -10.08 -30.12
N ALA A 235 -7.74 -10.63 -30.92
CA ALA A 235 -6.38 -11.04 -30.49
C ALA A 235 -5.47 -9.85 -30.16
N GLY A 236 -5.78 -8.64 -30.64
CA GLY A 236 -5.05 -7.41 -30.33
C GLY A 236 -5.48 -6.71 -29.04
N ARG A 237 -6.41 -7.30 -28.27
CA ARG A 237 -6.93 -6.70 -27.04
C ARG A 237 -5.86 -6.49 -25.98
N GLU A 238 -5.74 -5.26 -25.52
CA GLU A 238 -4.82 -4.85 -24.46
C GLU A 238 -5.57 -4.29 -23.25
N TYR A 239 -4.96 -4.40 -22.08
CA TYR A 239 -5.37 -3.75 -20.84
C TYR A 239 -4.39 -2.62 -20.52
N ARG A 240 -4.88 -1.39 -20.51
CA ARG A 240 -4.06 -0.20 -20.33
C ARG A 240 -4.50 0.56 -19.08
N LEU A 241 -3.54 1.16 -18.38
CA LEU A 241 -3.85 2.02 -17.24
C LEU A 241 -4.57 3.31 -17.70
N THR A 242 -5.65 3.63 -16.99
CA THR A 242 -6.28 4.96 -17.06
C THR A 242 -5.37 6.02 -16.41
N PRO A 243 -5.67 7.32 -16.48
CA PRO A 243 -5.02 8.33 -15.65
C PRO A 243 -5.11 8.01 -14.15
N ARG A 244 -6.30 7.58 -13.68
CA ARG A 244 -6.55 7.13 -12.31
C ARG A 244 -5.67 5.94 -11.92
N GLY A 245 -5.52 4.95 -12.79
CA GLY A 245 -4.64 3.80 -12.55
C GLY A 245 -3.17 4.16 -12.49
N ARG A 246 -2.71 5.07 -13.36
CA ARG A 246 -1.32 5.57 -13.32
C ARG A 246 -1.00 6.36 -12.06
N ALA A 247 -1.98 7.06 -11.51
CA ALA A 247 -1.84 7.83 -10.28
C ALA A 247 -1.59 6.94 -9.04
N LEU A 248 -1.78 5.61 -9.12
CA LEU A 248 -1.40 4.66 -8.07
C LEU A 248 0.12 4.43 -7.98
N PHE A 249 0.90 4.89 -8.94
CA PHE A 249 2.35 4.64 -8.97
C PHE A 249 3.08 5.02 -7.66
N PRO A 250 2.84 6.18 -7.03
CA PRO A 250 3.47 6.51 -5.74
C PRO A 250 3.19 5.48 -4.65
N VAL A 251 1.95 4.96 -4.55
CA VAL A 251 1.60 3.93 -3.57
C VAL A 251 2.46 2.68 -3.75
N PHE A 252 2.61 2.21 -5.00
CA PHE A 252 3.44 1.05 -5.31
C PHE A 252 4.93 1.32 -5.07
N ALA A 253 5.42 2.50 -5.44
CA ALA A 253 6.82 2.88 -5.22
C ALA A 253 7.19 2.87 -3.73
N PHE A 254 6.33 3.42 -2.86
CA PHE A 254 6.56 3.41 -1.41
C PHE A 254 6.35 2.03 -0.79
N LEU A 255 5.38 1.23 -1.25
CA LEU A 255 5.22 -0.15 -0.77
C LEU A 255 6.46 -1.00 -1.07
N LEU A 256 7.07 -0.84 -2.25
CA LEU A 256 8.29 -1.56 -2.61
C LEU A 256 9.49 -1.08 -1.78
N ALA A 257 9.68 0.23 -1.63
CA ALA A 257 10.76 0.79 -0.80
C ALA A 257 10.62 0.38 0.67
N TRP A 258 9.40 0.37 1.20
CA TRP A 258 9.12 -0.11 2.55
C TRP A 258 9.42 -1.61 2.68
N SER A 259 9.07 -2.42 1.68
CA SER A 259 9.37 -3.85 1.65
C SER A 259 10.87 -4.15 1.78
N GLU A 260 11.71 -3.37 1.11
CA GLU A 260 13.18 -3.47 1.21
C GLU A 260 13.67 -3.18 2.63
N SER A 261 13.09 -2.17 3.28
CA SER A 261 13.44 -1.79 4.67
C SER A 261 12.92 -2.79 5.70
N ALA A 262 11.77 -3.40 5.46
CA ALA A 262 11.14 -4.37 6.36
C ALA A 262 11.82 -5.74 6.33
N HIS A 263 12.54 -6.07 5.26
CA HIS A 263 13.17 -7.38 5.07
C HIS A 263 14.66 -7.23 4.70
N PRO A 264 15.47 -6.64 5.58
CA PRO A 264 16.91 -6.49 5.34
C PRO A 264 17.56 -7.87 5.21
N GLY A 265 18.31 -8.10 4.15
CA GLY A 265 18.97 -9.39 3.90
C GLY A 265 18.10 -10.47 3.28
N ALA A 266 16.85 -10.19 2.97
CA ALA A 266 16.05 -11.09 2.14
C ALA A 266 16.71 -11.28 0.76
N ALA A 267 16.55 -12.47 0.18
CA ALA A 267 16.99 -12.72 -1.20
C ALA A 267 16.41 -11.64 -2.12
N ASP A 268 17.20 -11.21 -3.12
CA ASP A 268 16.78 -10.18 -4.09
C ASP A 268 15.35 -10.47 -4.58
N PRO A 269 14.39 -9.56 -4.35
CA PRO A 269 13.02 -9.77 -4.78
C PRO A 269 12.88 -9.83 -6.30
N GLY A 270 13.97 -9.61 -7.06
CA GLY A 270 13.95 -9.57 -8.51
C GLY A 270 13.07 -8.47 -9.11
N LEU A 271 12.52 -7.61 -8.28
CA LEU A 271 11.67 -6.48 -8.68
C LEU A 271 12.39 -5.18 -8.30
N ARG A 272 12.84 -4.42 -9.31
CA ARG A 272 13.54 -3.16 -9.12
C ARG A 272 12.91 -2.07 -9.97
N ILE A 273 12.76 -0.89 -9.38
CA ILE A 273 12.35 0.32 -10.11
C ILE A 273 13.58 1.20 -10.28
N ARG A 274 13.96 1.45 -11.52
CA ARG A 274 15.05 2.35 -11.89
C ARG A 274 14.47 3.66 -12.36
N HIS A 275 15.00 4.77 -11.86
CA HIS A 275 14.63 6.10 -12.35
C HIS A 275 15.44 6.43 -13.60
N ARG A 276 14.76 6.70 -14.73
CA ARG A 276 15.44 6.89 -16.04
C ARG A 276 16.40 8.08 -16.05
N ALA A 277 16.01 9.19 -15.41
CA ALA A 277 16.80 10.43 -15.42
C ALA A 277 18.17 10.29 -14.76
N CYS A 278 18.29 9.53 -13.66
CA CYS A 278 19.58 9.35 -12.97
C CYS A 278 20.17 7.94 -13.15
N GLY A 279 19.46 7.01 -13.78
CA GLY A 279 19.89 5.64 -13.98
C GLY A 279 19.99 4.78 -12.71
N ALA A 280 19.71 5.34 -11.52
CA ALA A 280 19.80 4.63 -10.25
C ALA A 280 18.47 3.97 -9.85
N GLN A 281 18.52 3.06 -8.86
CA GLN A 281 17.32 2.55 -8.21
C GLN A 281 16.51 3.70 -7.62
N LEU A 282 15.20 3.70 -7.86
CA LEU A 282 14.31 4.73 -7.36
C LEU A 282 14.29 4.70 -5.82
N ARG A 283 14.62 5.82 -5.22
CA ARG A 283 14.42 6.10 -3.80
C ARG A 283 13.27 7.10 -3.70
N PRO A 284 12.03 6.66 -3.47
CA PRO A 284 10.88 7.54 -3.46
C PRO A 284 10.92 8.49 -2.27
N ALA A 285 10.45 9.72 -2.47
CA ALA A 285 10.17 10.67 -1.40
C ALA A 285 8.99 11.57 -1.81
N LEU A 286 8.32 12.15 -0.83
CA LEU A 286 7.24 13.10 -1.06
C LEU A 286 7.82 14.52 -1.20
N ARG A 287 7.24 15.30 -2.11
CA ARG A 287 7.62 16.68 -2.40
C ARG A 287 6.40 17.58 -2.31
N CYS A 288 6.54 18.71 -1.65
CA CYS A 288 5.55 19.78 -1.69
C CYS A 288 5.38 20.32 -3.10
N ARG A 289 4.14 20.48 -3.58
CA ARG A 289 3.87 21.07 -4.91
C ARG A 289 3.93 22.59 -4.89
N GLY A 290 4.00 23.23 -3.71
CA GLY A 290 4.04 24.67 -3.58
C GLY A 290 5.45 25.25 -3.51
N CYS A 291 6.37 24.58 -2.78
CA CYS A 291 7.73 25.09 -2.57
C CYS A 291 8.83 24.10 -2.96
N ASP A 292 8.47 22.96 -3.55
CA ASP A 292 9.38 21.90 -4.01
C ASP A 292 10.21 21.22 -2.91
N ALA A 293 10.02 21.56 -1.64
CA ALA A 293 10.71 20.92 -0.51
C ALA A 293 10.35 19.44 -0.41
N THR A 294 11.33 18.60 -0.06
CA THR A 294 11.08 17.22 0.34
C THR A 294 10.37 17.23 1.69
N LEU A 295 9.28 16.48 1.78
CA LEU A 295 8.45 16.45 2.98
C LEU A 295 8.89 15.34 3.93
N ALA A 296 9.09 15.69 5.19
CA ALA A 296 9.11 14.75 6.30
C ALA A 296 7.73 14.72 6.97
N ARG A 297 7.49 13.68 7.77
CA ARG A 297 6.23 13.51 8.50
C ARG A 297 5.92 14.69 9.45
N THR A 298 6.96 15.30 9.98
CA THR A 298 6.89 16.44 10.92
C THR A 298 6.60 17.77 10.26
N ASP A 299 6.70 17.86 8.95
CA ASP A 299 6.59 19.10 8.19
C ASP A 299 5.15 19.34 7.70
N VAL A 300 4.26 18.39 8.01
CA VAL A 300 2.88 18.41 7.52
C VAL A 300 1.90 18.11 8.62
N ARG A 301 0.71 18.72 8.49
CA ARG A 301 -0.45 18.41 9.32
C ARG A 301 -1.68 18.16 8.46
N PHE A 302 -2.64 17.42 9.00
CA PHE A 302 -3.96 17.28 8.41
C PHE A 302 -4.92 18.27 9.09
N GLU A 303 -5.53 19.14 8.29
CA GLU A 303 -6.58 20.04 8.74
C GLU A 303 -7.95 19.46 8.41
N PRO A 304 -8.87 19.38 9.40
CA PRO A 304 -10.25 19.03 9.14
C PRO A 304 -10.87 20.00 8.13
N LEU A 305 -11.75 19.47 7.27
CA LEU A 305 -12.53 20.34 6.39
C LEU A 305 -13.45 21.23 7.25
N PRO A 306 -13.63 22.51 6.90
CA PRO A 306 -14.59 23.39 7.55
C PRO A 306 -16.02 23.01 7.14
N TRP A 307 -16.53 21.86 7.64
CA TRP A 307 -17.88 21.43 7.38
C TRP A 307 -18.72 21.56 8.65
N PRO A 308 -19.73 22.46 8.68
CA PRO A 308 -20.60 22.56 9.84
C PRO A 308 -21.47 21.30 9.94
N GLY A 309 -21.23 20.47 10.95
CA GLY A 309 -22.11 19.37 11.33
C GLY A 309 -21.66 17.93 11.04
N LEU A 310 -20.50 17.71 10.45
CA LEU A 310 -19.86 16.39 10.40
C LEU A 310 -18.57 16.44 11.18
N ASP A 311 -18.53 15.75 12.30
CA ASP A 311 -17.24 15.40 12.92
C ASP A 311 -16.55 14.44 11.95
N PRO A 312 -15.45 14.85 11.26
CA PRO A 312 -14.75 13.98 10.30
C PRO A 312 -14.12 12.75 10.98
N PHE A 313 -14.23 12.67 12.32
CA PHE A 313 -13.63 11.64 13.16
C PHE A 313 -14.65 10.89 14.04
N ALA A 314 -15.98 11.22 13.94
CA ALA A 314 -17.05 10.49 14.62
C ALA A 314 -17.34 9.13 14.00
#